data_fbacfad56178d365d20da81c89dd1aac
#
_entry.id   fbacfad56178d365d20da81c89dd1aac
#
_cell.length_a   1.000
_cell.length_b   1.000
_cell.length_c   1.000
_cell.angle_alpha   90.00
_cell.angle_beta   90.00
_cell.angle_gamma   90.00
#
_symmetry.space_group_name_H-M   'P 1'
#
loop_
_entity.id
_entity.type
_entity.pdbx_description
1 polymer ?
#
loop_
_entity_poly.entity_id
_entity_poly.type
_entity_poly.pdbx_seq_one_letter_code
_entity_poly.pdbx_strand_id
1 'polypeptide(L)'
;MLLYFIRHGQTDWNKDMRMQGQSDIPLNENGRKSAIEAGKTLANTHIDLAFSSPLKRAKETAELVLAGRDIPIIEDKRIEEISFGICEGMRGRDENGQPVGCFAEFFAHPEQYKAPENGEDAKMLCARTWNFLEDITTREELQDKSILIATHGAALQSMMLWVNKQPICDFWKSGLKKNCSVTKVEVKDGQIKVLEEGEKQY
;
A
#
# COMPACT_ATOMS: atom_id res chain seq x y z
N MET A 1 11.94 15.79 3.32
CA MET A 1 11.73 14.32 3.30
C MET A 1 11.15 13.90 1.97
N LEU A 2 11.60 12.76 1.41
CA LEU A 2 11.00 12.13 0.23
C LEU A 2 10.44 10.76 0.61
N LEU A 3 9.18 10.49 0.26
CA LEU A 3 8.52 9.21 0.51
C LEU A 3 8.27 8.51 -0.83
N TYR A 4 8.67 7.26 -0.93
CA TYR A 4 8.47 6.38 -2.09
C TYR A 4 7.55 5.24 -1.69
N PHE A 5 6.27 5.38 -1.99
CA PHE A 5 5.29 4.34 -1.70
C PHE A 5 5.29 3.29 -2.81
N ILE A 6 5.43 2.03 -2.45
CA ILE A 6 5.34 0.92 -3.38
C ILE A 6 4.28 -0.09 -2.93
N ARG A 7 3.36 -0.45 -3.84
CA ARG A 7 2.46 -1.57 -3.63
C ARG A 7 3.23 -2.88 -3.84
N HIS A 8 3.02 -3.87 -2.98
CA HIS A 8 3.63 -5.20 -3.11
C HIS A 8 3.48 -5.80 -4.51
N GLY A 9 4.39 -6.69 -4.89
CA GLY A 9 4.35 -7.45 -6.14
C GLY A 9 3.14 -8.38 -6.23
N GLN A 10 2.90 -8.94 -7.41
CA GLN A 10 1.76 -9.84 -7.66
C GLN A 10 1.86 -11.10 -6.79
N THR A 11 0.71 -11.57 -6.31
CA THR A 11 0.51 -12.88 -5.68
C THR A 11 -0.44 -13.72 -6.53
N ASP A 12 -0.56 -15.02 -6.27
CA ASP A 12 -1.56 -15.86 -6.95
C ASP A 12 -2.99 -15.41 -6.65
N TRP A 13 -3.26 -14.91 -5.44
CA TRP A 13 -4.56 -14.35 -5.12
C TRP A 13 -4.88 -13.06 -5.88
N ASN A 14 -3.89 -12.24 -6.23
CA ASN A 14 -4.11 -11.12 -7.16
C ASN A 14 -4.52 -11.61 -8.54
N LYS A 15 -3.85 -12.65 -9.07
CA LYS A 15 -4.15 -13.25 -10.36
C LYS A 15 -5.58 -13.83 -10.37
N ASP A 16 -6.00 -14.46 -9.28
CA ASP A 16 -7.31 -15.08 -9.13
C ASP A 16 -8.41 -14.08 -8.71
N MET A 17 -8.09 -12.77 -8.58
CA MET A 17 -8.99 -11.71 -8.12
C MET A 17 -9.58 -11.99 -6.73
N ARG A 18 -8.81 -12.65 -5.84
CA ARG A 18 -9.18 -12.89 -4.45
C ARG A 18 -8.70 -11.75 -3.57
N MET A 19 -9.57 -11.34 -2.66
CA MET A 19 -9.24 -10.34 -1.64
C MET A 19 -8.32 -10.96 -0.59
N GLN A 20 -7.16 -10.36 -0.38
CA GLN A 20 -6.12 -10.95 0.47
C GLN A 20 -6.23 -10.53 1.92
N GLY A 21 -6.57 -9.26 2.14
CA GLY A 21 -6.55 -8.72 3.49
C GLY A 21 -5.21 -8.93 4.17
N GLN A 22 -5.25 -9.42 5.39
CA GLN A 22 -4.07 -9.76 6.21
C GLN A 22 -3.65 -11.23 6.11
N SER A 23 -4.33 -12.04 5.29
CA SER A 23 -3.83 -13.37 4.92
C SER A 23 -2.45 -13.27 4.28
N ASP A 24 -1.50 -14.06 4.78
CA ASP A 24 -0.08 -13.92 4.47
C ASP A 24 0.34 -14.71 3.23
N ILE A 25 -0.18 -14.31 2.07
CA ILE A 25 0.07 -14.91 0.75
C ILE A 25 1.41 -14.39 0.20
N PRO A 26 2.35 -15.27 -0.22
CA PRO A 26 3.65 -14.87 -0.77
C PRO A 26 3.53 -14.28 -2.18
N LEU A 27 4.59 -13.63 -2.64
CA LEU A 27 4.73 -13.24 -4.05
C LEU A 27 4.74 -14.47 -4.94
N ASN A 28 4.16 -14.34 -6.14
CA ASN A 28 4.37 -15.31 -7.22
C ASN A 28 5.61 -14.90 -8.05
N GLU A 29 5.95 -15.71 -9.06
CA GLU A 29 7.11 -15.44 -9.92
C GLU A 29 7.03 -14.06 -10.62
N ASN A 30 5.85 -13.69 -11.11
CA ASN A 30 5.66 -12.39 -11.77
C ASN A 30 5.83 -11.25 -10.77
N GLY A 31 5.34 -11.41 -9.54
CA GLY A 31 5.53 -10.43 -8.47
C GLY A 31 7.00 -10.19 -8.15
N ARG A 32 7.79 -11.28 -8.03
CA ARG A 32 9.25 -11.18 -7.83
C ARG A 32 9.95 -10.49 -8.98
N LYS A 33 9.64 -10.87 -10.23
CA LYS A 33 10.19 -10.22 -11.43
C LYS A 33 9.88 -8.71 -11.45
N SER A 34 8.62 -8.34 -11.19
CA SER A 34 8.20 -6.94 -11.15
C SER A 34 8.88 -6.14 -10.03
N ALA A 35 9.11 -6.76 -8.85
CA ALA A 35 9.82 -6.12 -7.76
C ALA A 35 11.29 -5.86 -8.10
N ILE A 36 11.96 -6.82 -8.76
CA ILE A 36 13.33 -6.65 -9.24
C ILE A 36 13.41 -5.53 -10.30
N GLU A 37 12.46 -5.46 -11.23
CA GLU A 37 12.42 -4.37 -12.23
C GLU A 37 12.17 -3.00 -11.55
N ALA A 38 11.28 -2.92 -10.57
CA ALA A 38 11.10 -1.69 -9.77
C ALA A 38 12.41 -1.30 -9.05
N GLY A 39 13.17 -2.28 -8.55
CA GLY A 39 14.50 -2.04 -7.98
C GLY A 39 15.48 -1.43 -8.98
N LYS A 40 15.48 -1.89 -10.24
CA LYS A 40 16.31 -1.30 -11.31
C LYS A 40 15.95 0.15 -11.61
N THR A 41 14.65 0.50 -11.60
CA THR A 41 14.23 1.90 -11.81
C THR A 41 14.64 2.80 -10.65
N LEU A 42 14.76 2.25 -9.45
CA LEU A 42 15.19 2.95 -8.23
C LEU A 42 16.70 2.82 -7.95
N ALA A 43 17.49 2.17 -8.81
CA ALA A 43 18.90 1.88 -8.56
C ALA A 43 19.75 3.14 -8.28
N ASN A 44 19.45 4.24 -8.97
CA ASN A 44 20.14 5.53 -8.81
C ASN A 44 19.40 6.48 -7.83
N THR A 45 18.32 6.02 -7.21
CA THR A 45 17.57 6.81 -6.23
C THR A 45 18.19 6.61 -4.85
N HIS A 46 18.57 7.70 -4.19
CA HIS A 46 19.01 7.62 -2.80
C HIS A 46 17.83 7.23 -1.90
N ILE A 47 17.99 6.17 -1.12
CA ILE A 47 17.05 5.72 -0.08
C ILE A 47 17.87 5.51 1.20
N ASP A 48 17.47 6.14 2.29
CA ASP A 48 18.14 6.04 3.59
C ASP A 48 17.65 4.84 4.40
N LEU A 49 16.34 4.55 4.35
CA LEU A 49 15.71 3.44 5.04
C LEU A 49 14.40 3.05 4.36
N ALA A 50 13.88 1.90 4.74
CA ALA A 50 12.56 1.46 4.31
C ALA A 50 11.68 1.11 5.51
N PHE A 51 10.37 1.41 5.40
CA PHE A 51 9.33 0.78 6.20
C PHE A 51 8.61 -0.25 5.35
N SER A 52 8.27 -1.38 5.94
CA SER A 52 7.49 -2.43 5.29
C SER A 52 6.38 -2.92 6.18
N SER A 53 5.22 -3.21 5.57
CA SER A 53 4.27 -4.11 6.20
C SER A 53 4.97 -5.44 6.51
N PRO A 54 4.69 -6.09 7.67
CA PRO A 54 5.27 -7.38 8.03
C PRO A 54 4.77 -8.54 7.16
N LEU A 55 3.68 -8.34 6.37
CA LEU A 55 3.17 -9.38 5.49
C LEU A 55 4.20 -9.75 4.41
N LYS A 56 4.45 -11.04 4.22
CA LYS A 56 5.51 -11.59 3.35
C LYS A 56 5.60 -10.90 2.00
N ARG A 57 4.47 -10.69 1.31
CA ARG A 57 4.43 -10.06 -0.01
C ARG A 57 4.99 -8.64 -0.05
N ALA A 58 4.75 -7.84 1.00
CA ALA A 58 5.26 -6.48 1.08
C ALA A 58 6.73 -6.46 1.49
N LYS A 59 7.09 -7.27 2.49
CA LYS A 59 8.47 -7.42 2.96
C LYS A 59 9.38 -7.93 1.85
N GLU A 60 9.04 -9.04 1.19
CA GLU A 60 9.80 -9.59 0.06
C GLU A 60 9.90 -8.57 -1.10
N THR A 61 8.85 -7.76 -1.34
CA THR A 61 8.91 -6.68 -2.32
C THR A 61 9.97 -5.64 -1.95
N ALA A 62 10.00 -5.17 -0.70
CA ALA A 62 11.02 -4.22 -0.24
C ALA A 62 12.43 -4.80 -0.36
N GLU A 63 12.64 -6.04 0.05
CA GLU A 63 13.92 -6.75 -0.03
C GLU A 63 14.42 -6.85 -1.48
N LEU A 64 13.55 -7.21 -2.44
CA LEU A 64 13.90 -7.33 -3.85
C LEU A 64 14.17 -5.97 -4.50
N VAL A 65 13.41 -4.93 -4.15
CA VAL A 65 13.60 -3.55 -4.64
C VAL A 65 14.93 -2.98 -4.16
N LEU A 66 15.33 -3.29 -2.95
CA LEU A 66 16.56 -2.80 -2.32
C LEU A 66 17.74 -3.77 -2.45
N ALA A 67 17.59 -4.88 -3.20
CA ALA A 67 18.61 -5.91 -3.31
C ALA A 67 19.98 -5.34 -3.68
N GLY A 68 21.03 -5.80 -2.95
CA GLY A 68 22.40 -5.33 -3.14
C GLY A 68 22.72 -3.98 -2.48
N ARG A 69 21.79 -3.40 -1.72
CA ARG A 69 21.96 -2.14 -0.97
C ARG A 69 21.88 -2.43 0.53
N ASP A 70 22.78 -1.84 1.31
CA ASP A 70 22.76 -1.94 2.78
C ASP A 70 21.81 -0.88 3.37
N ILE A 71 20.51 -1.12 3.19
CA ILE A 71 19.43 -0.22 3.63
C ILE A 71 18.57 -0.94 4.66
N PRO A 72 18.40 -0.38 5.87
CA PRO A 72 17.58 -0.99 6.90
C PRO A 72 16.09 -1.02 6.49
N ILE A 73 15.43 -2.18 6.71
CA ILE A 73 14.00 -2.36 6.52
C ILE A 73 13.36 -2.54 7.90
N ILE A 74 12.47 -1.62 8.26
CA ILE A 74 11.76 -1.61 9.54
C ILE A 74 10.31 -2.05 9.30
N GLU A 75 9.88 -3.09 9.97
CA GLU A 75 8.49 -3.57 9.89
C GLU A 75 7.57 -2.70 10.75
N ASP A 76 6.42 -2.32 10.19
CA ASP A 76 5.38 -1.58 10.91
C ASP A 76 3.99 -2.13 10.55
N LYS A 77 3.28 -2.64 11.57
CA LYS A 77 1.93 -3.21 11.41
C LYS A 77 0.88 -2.18 10.99
N ARG A 78 1.11 -0.90 11.25
CA ARG A 78 0.17 0.16 10.87
C ARG A 78 0.00 0.27 9.36
N ILE A 79 0.93 -0.26 8.56
CA ILE A 79 0.88 -0.24 7.10
C ILE A 79 0.52 -1.60 6.47
N GLU A 80 -0.01 -2.54 7.27
CA GLU A 80 -0.64 -3.76 6.75
C GLU A 80 -1.87 -3.44 5.89
N GLU A 81 -2.29 -4.40 5.07
CA GLU A 81 -3.53 -4.28 4.29
C GLU A 81 -4.76 -4.26 5.23
N ILE A 82 -5.88 -3.71 4.74
CA ILE A 82 -7.15 -3.81 5.46
C ILE A 82 -7.46 -5.29 5.73
N SER A 83 -7.87 -5.60 6.97
CA SER A 83 -8.36 -6.95 7.26
C SER A 83 -9.78 -7.11 6.72
N PHE A 84 -9.99 -8.14 5.89
CA PHE A 84 -11.33 -8.54 5.47
C PHE A 84 -11.92 -9.68 6.32
N GLY A 85 -11.23 -10.08 7.40
CA GLY A 85 -11.69 -11.10 8.32
C GLY A 85 -12.15 -12.37 7.62
N ILE A 86 -13.36 -12.84 7.95
CA ILE A 86 -13.92 -14.07 7.35
C ILE A 86 -14.13 -14.01 5.83
N CYS A 87 -14.05 -12.83 5.21
CA CYS A 87 -14.20 -12.65 3.76
C CYS A 87 -12.87 -12.83 2.99
N GLU A 88 -11.73 -13.00 3.69
CA GLU A 88 -10.45 -13.19 3.01
C GLU A 88 -10.41 -14.46 2.16
N GLY A 89 -9.77 -14.37 0.99
CA GLY A 89 -9.75 -15.46 0.01
C GLY A 89 -10.98 -15.54 -0.91
N MET A 90 -12.06 -14.82 -0.61
CA MET A 90 -13.20 -14.71 -1.51
C MET A 90 -12.86 -13.83 -2.71
N ARG A 91 -13.53 -14.04 -3.85
CA ARG A 91 -13.43 -13.14 -5.00
C ARG A 91 -14.10 -11.81 -4.68
N GLY A 92 -13.37 -10.72 -4.91
CA GLY A 92 -13.89 -9.36 -4.69
C GLY A 92 -14.73 -8.82 -5.85
N ARG A 93 -14.64 -9.47 -7.03
CA ARG A 93 -15.37 -9.09 -8.25
C ARG A 93 -15.85 -10.32 -9.00
N ASP A 94 -16.95 -10.18 -9.72
CA ASP A 94 -17.48 -11.18 -10.64
C ASP A 94 -16.70 -11.19 -11.98
N GLU A 95 -17.16 -12.01 -12.92
CA GLU A 95 -16.59 -12.13 -14.28
C GLU A 95 -16.72 -10.86 -15.13
N ASN A 96 -17.65 -9.98 -14.79
CA ASN A 96 -17.85 -8.66 -15.43
C ASN A 96 -17.08 -7.54 -14.72
N GLY A 97 -16.27 -7.89 -13.70
CA GLY A 97 -15.50 -6.93 -12.92
C GLY A 97 -16.31 -6.14 -11.89
N GLN A 98 -17.58 -6.51 -11.64
CA GLN A 98 -18.42 -5.84 -10.65
C GLN A 98 -18.09 -6.35 -9.24
N PRO A 99 -17.99 -5.44 -8.24
CA PRO A 99 -17.80 -5.84 -6.85
C PRO A 99 -18.94 -6.72 -6.36
N VAL A 100 -18.62 -7.79 -5.61
CA VAL A 100 -19.60 -8.76 -5.13
C VAL A 100 -19.50 -9.01 -3.62
N GLY A 101 -20.60 -9.51 -3.06
CA GLY A 101 -20.68 -9.95 -1.67
C GLY A 101 -20.34 -8.86 -0.67
N CYS A 102 -19.55 -9.20 0.35
CA CYS A 102 -19.14 -8.29 1.42
C CYS A 102 -18.24 -7.13 0.92
N PHE A 103 -17.76 -7.15 -0.34
CA PHE A 103 -16.89 -6.11 -0.88
C PHE A 103 -17.62 -5.04 -1.70
N ALA A 104 -18.88 -5.27 -2.06
CA ALA A 104 -19.63 -4.34 -2.91
C ALA A 104 -19.66 -2.91 -2.30
N GLU A 105 -19.99 -2.80 -1.02
CA GLU A 105 -20.05 -1.53 -0.31
C GLU A 105 -18.66 -0.92 -0.10
N PHE A 106 -17.63 -1.73 0.14
CA PHE A 106 -16.26 -1.25 0.26
C PHE A 106 -15.75 -0.52 -1.00
N PHE A 107 -16.16 -0.98 -2.17
CA PHE A 107 -15.79 -0.31 -3.42
C PHE A 107 -16.72 0.83 -3.81
N ALA A 108 -18.02 0.75 -3.49
CA ALA A 108 -19.02 1.75 -3.86
C ALA A 108 -19.11 2.91 -2.84
N HIS A 109 -19.12 2.60 -1.55
CA HIS A 109 -19.34 3.51 -0.43
C HIS A 109 -18.42 3.19 0.75
N PRO A 110 -17.08 3.37 0.60
CA PRO A 110 -16.11 2.97 1.62
C PRO A 110 -16.35 3.61 2.99
N GLU A 111 -16.95 4.81 3.02
CA GLU A 111 -17.31 5.51 4.26
C GLU A 111 -18.47 4.85 5.03
N GLN A 112 -19.26 4.01 4.35
CA GLN A 112 -20.40 3.26 4.90
C GLN A 112 -20.10 1.78 5.11
N TYR A 113 -18.99 1.30 4.51
CA TYR A 113 -18.58 -0.10 4.61
C TYR A 113 -18.40 -0.52 6.07
N LYS A 114 -19.08 -1.60 6.44
CA LYS A 114 -18.99 -2.20 7.76
C LYS A 114 -17.98 -3.34 7.75
N ALA A 115 -17.12 -3.34 8.76
CA ALA A 115 -16.17 -4.41 8.95
C ALA A 115 -16.86 -5.78 9.02
N PRO A 116 -16.41 -6.78 8.26
CA PRO A 116 -16.86 -8.15 8.47
C PRO A 116 -16.34 -8.68 9.82
N GLU A 117 -16.83 -9.83 10.23
CA GLU A 117 -16.34 -10.48 11.46
C GLU A 117 -14.81 -10.65 11.39
N ASN A 118 -14.11 -10.22 12.44
CA ASN A 118 -12.64 -10.17 12.55
C ASN A 118 -11.95 -9.28 11.49
N GLY A 119 -12.66 -8.36 10.86
CA GLY A 119 -12.15 -7.45 9.86
C GLY A 119 -12.03 -6.01 10.31
N GLU A 120 -11.64 -5.13 9.41
CA GLU A 120 -11.57 -3.68 9.58
C GLU A 120 -12.52 -2.98 8.61
N ASP A 121 -13.08 -1.84 9.02
CA ASP A 121 -13.70 -0.88 8.11
C ASP A 121 -12.66 0.13 7.57
N ALA A 122 -13.08 0.97 6.61
CA ALA A 122 -12.20 1.97 6.02
C ALA A 122 -11.71 3.03 7.03
N LYS A 123 -12.48 3.32 8.08
CA LYS A 123 -12.10 4.30 9.12
C LYS A 123 -11.00 3.74 10.00
N MET A 124 -11.09 2.45 10.38
CA MET A 124 -10.06 1.76 11.15
C MET A 124 -8.73 1.71 10.36
N LEU A 125 -8.78 1.35 9.08
CA LEU A 125 -7.63 1.38 8.20
C LEU A 125 -7.01 2.78 8.12
N CYS A 126 -7.83 3.81 7.87
CA CYS A 126 -7.36 5.20 7.79
C CYS A 126 -6.73 5.64 9.13
N ALA A 127 -7.33 5.33 10.24
CA ALA A 127 -6.80 5.72 11.55
C ALA A 127 -5.37 5.21 11.79
N ARG A 128 -5.08 3.93 11.47
CA ARG A 128 -3.74 3.37 11.69
C ARG A 128 -2.71 3.81 10.65
N THR A 129 -3.09 3.90 9.37
CA THR A 129 -2.17 4.34 8.32
C THR A 129 -1.85 5.83 8.41
N TRP A 130 -2.81 6.65 8.81
CA TRP A 130 -2.60 8.09 9.03
C TRP A 130 -1.73 8.33 10.27
N ASN A 131 -1.96 7.57 11.37
CA ASN A 131 -1.08 7.62 12.53
C ASN A 131 0.38 7.26 12.17
N PHE A 132 0.58 6.27 11.28
CA PHE A 132 1.92 5.96 10.77
C PHE A 132 2.54 7.15 10.02
N LEU A 133 1.80 7.79 9.12
CA LEU A 133 2.29 8.94 8.35
C LEU A 133 2.56 10.15 9.24
N GLU A 134 1.67 10.46 10.18
CA GLU A 134 1.87 11.53 11.16
C GLU A 134 3.14 11.29 11.99
N ASP A 135 3.32 10.06 12.48
CA ASP A 135 4.50 9.68 13.25
C ASP A 135 5.80 9.90 12.45
N ILE A 136 5.93 9.29 11.26
CA ILE A 136 7.18 9.42 10.49
C ILE A 136 7.44 10.84 9.97
N THR A 137 6.40 11.61 9.67
CA THR A 137 6.55 12.96 9.14
C THR A 137 6.81 14.02 10.22
N THR A 138 6.64 13.69 11.50
CA THR A 138 6.96 14.58 12.63
C THR A 138 8.30 14.29 13.29
N ARG A 139 8.92 13.13 13.02
CA ARG A 139 10.24 12.77 13.59
C ARG A 139 11.34 13.64 13.00
N GLU A 140 12.07 14.35 13.87
CA GLU A 140 13.15 15.25 13.46
C GLU A 140 14.25 14.51 12.68
N GLU A 141 14.63 13.31 13.12
CA GLU A 141 15.68 12.49 12.50
C GLU A 141 15.33 11.99 11.09
N LEU A 142 14.07 12.10 10.68
CA LEU A 142 13.60 11.66 9.36
C LEU A 142 13.37 12.82 8.36
N GLN A 143 13.47 14.09 8.79
CA GLN A 143 13.07 15.25 7.98
C GLN A 143 13.80 15.37 6.63
N ASP A 144 15.07 15.00 6.57
CA ASP A 144 15.89 15.08 5.34
C ASP A 144 16.06 13.72 4.66
N LYS A 145 15.31 12.70 5.10
CA LYS A 145 15.47 11.33 4.60
C LYS A 145 14.63 11.05 3.36
N SER A 146 15.15 10.11 2.57
CA SER A 146 14.43 9.44 1.49
C SER A 146 14.03 8.05 1.96
N ILE A 147 12.72 7.78 2.01
CA ILE A 147 12.15 6.61 2.69
C ILE A 147 11.32 5.79 1.70
N LEU A 148 11.61 4.50 1.56
CA LEU A 148 10.74 3.56 0.84
C LEU A 148 9.67 3.04 1.81
N ILE A 149 8.41 2.97 1.36
CA ILE A 149 7.28 2.44 2.13
C ILE A 149 6.61 1.34 1.32
N ALA A 150 6.88 0.09 1.68
CA ALA A 150 6.31 -1.09 1.01
C ALA A 150 5.01 -1.51 1.71
N THR A 151 3.91 -1.43 0.98
CA THR A 151 2.56 -1.61 1.52
C THR A 151 1.63 -2.28 0.50
N HIS A 152 0.32 -2.08 0.64
CA HIS A 152 -0.74 -2.81 -0.06
C HIS A 152 -1.69 -1.87 -0.80
N GLY A 153 -2.70 -2.45 -1.43
CA GLY A 153 -3.63 -1.71 -2.27
C GLY A 153 -4.47 -0.70 -1.50
N ALA A 154 -5.27 -1.16 -0.55
CA ALA A 154 -6.16 -0.28 0.22
C ALA A 154 -5.37 0.55 1.24
N ALA A 155 -4.33 0.01 1.86
CA ALA A 155 -3.47 0.77 2.75
C ALA A 155 -2.81 1.96 2.04
N LEU A 156 -2.31 1.78 0.81
CA LEU A 156 -1.76 2.88 0.00
C LEU A 156 -2.84 3.90 -0.36
N GLN A 157 -4.05 3.47 -0.74
CA GLN A 157 -5.15 4.40 -1.00
C GLN A 157 -5.49 5.25 0.22
N SER A 158 -5.58 4.63 1.40
CA SER A 158 -5.78 5.34 2.66
C SER A 158 -4.69 6.40 2.92
N MET A 159 -3.42 6.04 2.68
CA MET A 159 -2.30 6.99 2.82
C MET A 159 -2.41 8.14 1.80
N MET A 160 -2.86 7.86 0.57
CA MET A 160 -3.06 8.91 -0.45
C MET A 160 -4.22 9.84 -0.10
N LEU A 161 -5.26 9.39 0.60
CA LEU A 161 -6.28 10.29 1.16
C LEU A 161 -5.66 11.29 2.14
N TRP A 162 -4.79 10.83 3.03
CA TRP A 162 -4.08 11.71 3.97
C TRP A 162 -3.19 12.71 3.24
N VAL A 163 -2.38 12.24 2.28
CA VAL A 163 -1.48 13.07 1.46
C VAL A 163 -2.25 14.17 0.73
N ASN A 164 -3.40 13.83 0.15
CA ASN A 164 -4.22 14.76 -0.66
C ASN A 164 -5.29 15.50 0.15
N LYS A 165 -5.36 15.27 1.48
CA LYS A 165 -6.41 15.83 2.37
C LYS A 165 -7.83 15.54 1.89
N GLN A 166 -8.07 14.32 1.41
CA GLN A 166 -9.34 13.88 0.85
C GLN A 166 -10.16 13.10 1.90
N PRO A 167 -11.49 13.18 1.86
CA PRO A 167 -12.36 12.41 2.73
C PRO A 167 -12.44 10.93 2.32
N ILE A 168 -12.88 10.06 3.24
CA ILE A 168 -12.96 8.60 3.01
C ILE A 168 -13.91 8.24 1.85
N CYS A 169 -14.95 9.01 1.57
CA CYS A 169 -15.83 8.77 0.40
C CYS A 169 -15.08 8.87 -0.94
N ASP A 170 -13.90 9.46 -0.96
CA ASP A 170 -13.03 9.57 -2.14
C ASP A 170 -12.02 8.44 -2.28
N PHE A 171 -12.10 7.40 -1.42
CA PHE A 171 -11.11 6.34 -1.27
C PHE A 171 -10.66 5.73 -2.61
N TRP A 172 -11.55 5.48 -3.53
CA TRP A 172 -11.26 4.84 -4.81
C TRP A 172 -11.16 5.81 -6.01
N LYS A 173 -11.33 7.13 -5.80
CA LYS A 173 -11.29 8.11 -6.90
C LYS A 173 -9.97 8.14 -7.66
N SER A 174 -8.84 7.94 -6.96
CA SER A 174 -7.52 7.91 -7.60
C SER A 174 -7.22 6.60 -8.33
N GLY A 175 -8.08 5.59 -8.20
CA GLY A 175 -7.88 4.25 -8.76
C GLY A 175 -6.82 3.43 -8.02
N LEU A 176 -6.96 2.11 -8.06
CA LEU A 176 -6.01 1.19 -7.44
C LEU A 176 -4.66 1.23 -8.18
N LYS A 177 -3.56 1.38 -7.47
CA LYS A 177 -2.21 1.37 -8.06
C LYS A 177 -1.83 -0.05 -8.48
N LYS A 178 -1.07 -0.18 -9.59
CA LYS A 178 -0.51 -1.47 -10.04
C LYS A 178 0.45 -2.06 -9.01
N ASN A 179 0.61 -3.37 -9.01
CA ASN A 179 1.65 -4.02 -8.25
C ASN A 179 3.04 -3.48 -8.65
N CYS A 180 3.90 -3.25 -7.69
CA CYS A 180 5.24 -2.67 -7.83
C CYS A 180 5.29 -1.26 -8.44
N SER A 181 4.16 -0.57 -8.63
CA SER A 181 4.21 0.85 -9.01
C SER A 181 4.66 1.72 -7.85
N VAL A 182 5.42 2.75 -8.14
CA VAL A 182 5.98 3.67 -7.15
C VAL A 182 5.32 5.03 -7.24
N THR A 183 4.80 5.53 -6.12
CA THR A 183 4.31 6.91 -5.97
C THR A 183 5.32 7.69 -5.14
N LYS A 184 5.77 8.84 -5.64
CA LYS A 184 6.74 9.71 -4.97
C LYS A 184 6.06 10.94 -4.38
N VAL A 185 6.31 11.19 -3.11
CA VAL A 185 5.74 12.31 -2.35
C VAL A 185 6.86 13.08 -1.66
N GLU A 186 6.79 14.40 -1.72
CA GLU A 186 7.65 15.30 -0.94
C GLU A 186 6.89 15.83 0.28
N VAL A 187 7.56 15.81 1.42
CA VAL A 187 7.11 16.48 2.65
C VAL A 187 8.16 17.52 3.00
N LYS A 188 7.79 18.80 2.93
CA LYS A 188 8.69 19.93 3.17
C LYS A 188 7.93 21.10 3.81
N ASP A 189 8.47 21.65 4.88
CA ASP A 189 7.93 22.84 5.58
C ASP A 189 6.41 22.71 5.92
N GLY A 190 6.00 21.50 6.35
CA GLY A 190 4.59 21.20 6.65
C GLY A 190 3.68 21.06 5.42
N GLN A 191 4.24 21.17 4.23
CA GLN A 191 3.52 20.93 2.97
C GLN A 191 3.79 19.52 2.45
N ILE A 192 2.77 18.91 1.86
CA ILE A 192 2.86 17.58 1.29
C ILE A 192 2.48 17.70 -0.20
N LYS A 193 3.33 17.16 -1.08
CA LYS A 193 3.14 17.24 -2.52
C LYS A 193 3.43 15.90 -3.19
N VAL A 194 2.49 15.40 -3.98
CA VAL A 194 2.74 14.27 -4.88
C VAL A 194 3.60 14.76 -6.04
N LEU A 195 4.79 14.19 -6.22
CA LEU A 195 5.72 14.51 -7.31
C LEU A 195 5.50 13.61 -8.52
N GLU A 196 5.27 12.31 -8.28
CA GLU A 196 5.01 11.31 -9.29
C GLU A 196 3.93 10.35 -8.79
N GLU A 197 2.92 10.08 -9.61
CA GLU A 197 1.92 9.07 -9.29
C GLU A 197 2.30 7.71 -9.89
N GLY A 198 2.26 6.67 -9.07
CA GLY A 198 2.40 5.30 -9.54
C GLY A 198 1.29 4.93 -10.54
N GLU A 199 1.61 4.05 -11.49
CA GLU A 199 0.65 3.58 -12.49
C GLU A 199 -0.60 2.97 -11.85
N LYS A 200 -1.76 3.26 -12.43
CA LYS A 200 -3.05 2.68 -12.00
C LYS A 200 -3.25 1.30 -12.63
N GLN A 201 -3.96 0.44 -11.91
CA GLN A 201 -4.25 -0.91 -12.40
C GLN A 201 -5.33 -0.89 -13.49
N TYR A 202 -6.28 0.09 -13.40
CA TYR A 202 -7.33 0.39 -14.38
C TYR A 202 -7.73 1.86 -14.25
#